data_826a109ba534328944f144161a50c865
#
_entry.id   826a109ba534328944f144161a50c865
#
_cell.length_a   1.000
_cell.length_b   1.000
_cell.length_c   1.000
_cell.angle_alpha   90.00
_cell.angle_beta   90.00
_cell.angle_gamma   90.00
#
_symmetry.space_group_name_H-M   'P 1'
#
loop_
_entity.id
_entity.type
_entity.pdbx_description
1 polymer ?
#
loop_
_entity_poly.entity_id
_entity_poly.type
_entity_poly.pdbx_seq_one_letter_code
_entity_poly.pdbx_strand_id
1 'polypeptide(L)'
;MLGSFFDEGNAPLIYGLAKKGARLLAEQGDDIAGHLDWTTKNARAKVPFLAHTMTIADAILKLQFALKAHSGTAFLDHHELRPFFPEATQKRADPFRLSVTFPHDGRQLAIGVVPDRLMSFVYPDNTRHNFALEIDMGTADVWSNNLRTKSSIRKKLLGYFHAFTQRRHQEVWGFHGFRVLTLTVSESRIQNMLKAQKQVTGGLAPSMFLYSTSERIAEHGILGPAWTGANGDGISLLPSLPTSQPLEFDHVHP
;
A
#
# COMPACT_ATOMS: atom_id res chain seq x y z
N MET A 1 -30.30 -2.74 -5.72
CA MET A 1 -30.24 -2.50 -7.18
C MET A 1 -28.80 -2.72 -7.64
N LEU A 2 -28.53 -3.83 -8.33
CA LEU A 2 -27.25 -4.18 -9.00
C LEU A 2 -27.27 -3.67 -10.46
N GLY A 3 -28.09 -2.65 -10.74
CA GLY A 3 -28.48 -2.29 -12.11
C GLY A 3 -27.41 -1.66 -12.99
N SER A 4 -26.40 -0.98 -12.46
CA SER A 4 -25.48 -0.22 -13.32
C SER A 4 -24.27 -1.01 -13.87
N PHE A 5 -24.00 -2.21 -13.38
CA PHE A 5 -22.95 -3.08 -13.92
C PHE A 5 -23.40 -3.91 -15.13
N PHE A 6 -24.72 -4.05 -15.32
CA PHE A 6 -25.27 -4.87 -16.40
C PHE A 6 -25.74 -4.06 -17.61
N ASP A 7 -25.79 -2.74 -17.51
CA ASP A 7 -26.24 -1.87 -18.62
C ASP A 7 -25.13 -1.56 -19.65
N GLU A 8 -23.86 -1.78 -19.32
CA GLU A 8 -22.76 -1.72 -20.28
C GLU A 8 -22.47 -3.15 -20.76
N GLY A 9 -22.97 -3.52 -21.92
CA GLY A 9 -22.97 -4.87 -22.50
C GLY A 9 -21.61 -5.60 -22.65
N ASN A 10 -20.53 -5.10 -22.01
CA ASN A 10 -19.20 -5.72 -21.97
C ASN A 10 -18.52 -5.57 -20.61
N ALA A 11 -19.24 -5.35 -19.50
CA ALA A 11 -18.60 -5.30 -18.18
C ALA A 11 -18.00 -6.67 -17.81
N PRO A 12 -16.73 -6.74 -17.36
CA PRO A 12 -16.12 -8.00 -16.99
C PRO A 12 -16.84 -8.62 -15.79
N LEU A 13 -17.04 -9.95 -15.83
CA LEU A 13 -17.63 -10.67 -14.72
C LEU A 13 -16.64 -10.71 -13.54
N ILE A 14 -17.14 -10.42 -12.34
CA ILE A 14 -16.36 -10.51 -11.10
C ILE A 14 -16.73 -11.82 -10.42
N TYR A 15 -15.74 -12.68 -10.20
CA TYR A 15 -15.89 -13.93 -9.46
C TYR A 15 -15.33 -13.77 -8.05
N GLY A 16 -16.07 -14.23 -7.06
CA GLY A 16 -15.64 -14.29 -5.67
C GLY A 16 -15.57 -15.73 -5.17
N LEU A 17 -14.64 -16.00 -4.26
CA LEU A 17 -14.55 -17.31 -3.62
C LEU A 17 -15.79 -17.56 -2.75
N ALA A 18 -16.54 -18.63 -3.03
CA ALA A 18 -17.68 -19.03 -2.22
C ALA A 18 -17.25 -19.91 -1.02
N LYS A 19 -18.17 -20.16 -0.07
CA LYS A 19 -17.90 -20.95 1.15
C LYS A 19 -17.24 -22.30 0.88
N LYS A 20 -17.64 -22.99 -0.19
CA LYS A 20 -17.05 -24.29 -0.57
C LYS A 20 -15.59 -24.15 -0.99
N GLY A 21 -15.24 -23.13 -1.80
CA GLY A 21 -13.86 -22.87 -2.19
C GLY A 21 -12.99 -22.45 -0.99
N ALA A 22 -13.52 -21.57 -0.11
CA ALA A 22 -12.84 -21.18 1.11
C ALA A 22 -12.52 -22.39 2.02
N ARG A 23 -13.48 -23.34 2.13
CA ARG A 23 -13.25 -24.56 2.90
C ARG A 23 -12.18 -25.46 2.30
N LEU A 24 -12.15 -25.62 0.98
CA LEU A 24 -11.12 -26.39 0.28
C LEU A 24 -9.72 -25.79 0.47
N LEU A 25 -9.59 -24.48 0.43
CA LEU A 25 -8.29 -23.80 0.70
C LEU A 25 -7.85 -23.99 2.15
N ALA A 26 -8.80 -23.89 3.12
CA ALA A 26 -8.48 -24.17 4.53
C ALA A 26 -8.02 -25.62 4.76
N GLU A 27 -8.61 -26.59 4.06
CA GLU A 27 -8.19 -28.00 4.08
C GLU A 27 -6.77 -28.21 3.49
N GLN A 28 -6.31 -27.30 2.62
CA GLN A 28 -4.95 -27.28 2.05
C GLN A 28 -3.93 -26.54 2.92
N GLY A 29 -4.35 -26.02 4.08
CA GLY A 29 -3.48 -25.33 5.02
C GLY A 29 -3.44 -23.81 4.87
N ASP A 30 -4.22 -23.23 3.97
CA ASP A 30 -4.32 -21.78 3.84
C ASP A 30 -5.11 -21.18 5.02
N ASP A 31 -4.56 -20.18 5.69
CA ASP A 31 -5.22 -19.48 6.81
C ASP A 31 -6.29 -18.51 6.29
N ILE A 32 -7.47 -19.07 5.95
CA ILE A 32 -8.66 -18.31 5.56
C ILE A 32 -9.77 -18.35 6.61
N ALA A 33 -9.48 -18.84 7.81
CA ALA A 33 -10.46 -19.06 8.87
C ALA A 33 -11.25 -17.79 9.28
N GLY A 34 -10.64 -16.59 9.16
CA GLY A 34 -11.31 -15.32 9.42
C GLY A 34 -12.24 -14.82 8.31
N HIS A 35 -12.33 -15.52 7.16
CA HIS A 35 -12.98 -15.03 5.95
C HIS A 35 -14.17 -15.87 5.46
N LEU A 36 -14.63 -16.84 6.24
CA LEU A 36 -15.66 -17.80 5.84
C LEU A 36 -17.06 -17.19 5.58
N ASP A 37 -17.28 -15.92 5.92
CA ASP A 37 -18.58 -15.24 5.72
C ASP A 37 -18.62 -14.30 4.49
N TRP A 38 -17.81 -14.60 3.49
CA TRP A 38 -17.67 -13.80 2.26
C TRP A 38 -18.99 -13.67 1.49
N THR A 39 -19.82 -14.70 1.47
CA THR A 39 -21.06 -14.68 0.70
C THR A 39 -22.02 -13.62 1.19
N THR A 40 -22.17 -13.46 2.51
CA THR A 40 -23.04 -12.44 3.12
C THR A 40 -22.44 -11.03 2.99
N LYS A 41 -21.11 -10.89 3.14
CA LYS A 41 -20.42 -9.60 2.95
C LYS A 41 -20.46 -9.16 1.49
N ASN A 42 -20.19 -10.06 0.55
CA ASN A 42 -20.18 -9.75 -0.88
C ASN A 42 -21.57 -9.45 -1.44
N ALA A 43 -22.61 -10.16 -0.98
CA ALA A 43 -23.99 -9.89 -1.37
C ALA A 43 -24.49 -8.49 -0.94
N ARG A 44 -23.86 -7.89 0.09
CA ARG A 44 -24.17 -6.55 0.59
C ARG A 44 -23.15 -5.49 0.15
N ALA A 45 -22.07 -5.89 -0.53
CA ALA A 45 -21.05 -4.98 -0.98
C ALA A 45 -21.60 -4.02 -2.04
N LYS A 46 -21.39 -2.72 -1.83
CA LYS A 46 -21.73 -1.70 -2.81
C LYS A 46 -20.68 -1.67 -3.93
N VAL A 47 -21.09 -1.28 -5.14
CA VAL A 47 -20.21 -1.15 -6.31
C VAL A 47 -18.88 -0.45 -6.03
N PRO A 48 -18.84 0.72 -5.34
CA PRO A 48 -17.56 1.39 -5.05
C PRO A 48 -16.62 0.55 -4.17
N PHE A 49 -17.17 -0.25 -3.26
CA PHE A 49 -16.36 -1.14 -2.42
C PHE A 49 -15.75 -2.28 -3.25
N LEU A 50 -16.51 -2.86 -4.18
CA LEU A 50 -15.99 -3.90 -5.09
C LEU A 50 -14.89 -3.34 -5.99
N ALA A 51 -15.10 -2.17 -6.59
CA ALA A 51 -14.08 -1.51 -7.42
C ALA A 51 -12.79 -1.26 -6.64
N HIS A 52 -12.88 -0.73 -5.42
CA HIS A 52 -11.72 -0.53 -4.55
C HIS A 52 -11.00 -1.84 -4.23
N THR A 53 -11.74 -2.90 -3.85
CA THR A 53 -11.17 -4.22 -3.55
C THR A 53 -10.48 -4.84 -4.78
N MET A 54 -11.07 -4.70 -5.97
CA MET A 54 -10.47 -5.18 -7.21
C MET A 54 -9.19 -4.42 -7.56
N THR A 55 -9.16 -3.10 -7.34
CA THR A 55 -7.93 -2.31 -7.58
C THR A 55 -6.80 -2.71 -6.62
N ILE A 56 -7.11 -3.00 -5.35
CA ILE A 56 -6.13 -3.56 -4.41
C ILE A 56 -5.58 -4.90 -4.94
N ALA A 57 -6.47 -5.83 -5.32
CA ALA A 57 -6.07 -7.15 -5.81
C ALA A 57 -5.19 -7.06 -7.08
N ASP A 58 -5.57 -6.20 -8.04
CA ASP A 58 -4.81 -5.96 -9.26
C ASP A 58 -3.41 -5.40 -8.95
N ALA A 59 -3.30 -4.44 -8.06
CA ALA A 59 -2.01 -3.87 -7.66
C ALA A 59 -1.10 -4.93 -7.00
N ILE A 60 -1.64 -5.74 -6.10
CA ILE A 60 -0.89 -6.82 -5.44
C ILE A 60 -0.42 -7.87 -6.46
N LEU A 61 -1.29 -8.32 -7.36
CA LEU A 61 -0.94 -9.27 -8.41
C LEU A 61 0.16 -8.71 -9.32
N LYS A 62 0.05 -7.45 -9.76
CA LYS A 62 1.09 -6.79 -10.56
C LYS A 62 2.42 -6.76 -9.84
N LEU A 63 2.45 -6.44 -8.54
CA LEU A 63 3.67 -6.46 -7.73
C LEU A 63 4.26 -7.87 -7.62
N GLN A 64 3.45 -8.87 -7.33
CA GLN A 64 3.90 -10.26 -7.22
C GLN A 64 4.47 -10.79 -8.54
N PHE A 65 3.78 -10.55 -9.66
CA PHE A 65 4.28 -10.98 -10.98
C PHE A 65 5.54 -10.24 -11.39
N ALA A 66 5.61 -8.93 -11.15
CA ALA A 66 6.79 -8.15 -11.47
C ALA A 66 8.00 -8.58 -10.63
N LEU A 67 7.83 -8.86 -9.33
CA LEU A 67 8.91 -9.33 -8.47
C LEU A 67 9.41 -10.73 -8.81
N LYS A 68 8.55 -11.62 -9.34
CA LYS A 68 8.99 -12.96 -9.81
C LYS A 68 10.05 -12.88 -10.90
N ALA A 69 10.09 -11.80 -11.69
CA ALA A 69 11.13 -11.56 -12.68
C ALA A 69 12.47 -11.11 -12.08
N HIS A 70 12.47 -10.70 -10.79
CA HIS A 70 13.67 -10.28 -10.06
C HIS A 70 14.13 -11.42 -9.14
N SER A 71 15.09 -12.20 -9.63
CA SER A 71 15.61 -13.38 -8.93
C SER A 71 16.09 -13.03 -7.53
N GLY A 72 15.62 -13.82 -6.55
CA GLY A 72 16.04 -13.72 -5.15
C GLY A 72 15.26 -12.70 -4.31
N THR A 73 14.35 -11.91 -4.87
CA THR A 73 13.51 -11.01 -4.08
C THR A 73 12.17 -11.68 -3.77
N ALA A 74 11.85 -11.86 -2.49
CA ALA A 74 10.58 -12.41 -2.05
C ALA A 74 9.57 -11.29 -1.75
N PHE A 75 8.30 -11.57 -2.02
CA PHE A 75 7.16 -10.73 -1.67
C PHE A 75 6.47 -11.31 -0.44
N LEU A 76 6.32 -10.51 0.61
CA LEU A 76 5.49 -10.85 1.76
C LEU A 76 4.25 -9.96 1.76
N ASP A 77 3.08 -10.58 1.63
CA ASP A 77 1.79 -9.89 1.69
C ASP A 77 1.33 -9.68 3.14
N HIS A 78 0.30 -8.95 3.29
CA HIS A 78 -0.42 -8.51 4.49
C HIS A 78 -0.53 -9.60 5.57
N HIS A 79 -0.99 -10.80 5.22
CA HIS A 79 -1.14 -11.92 6.16
C HIS A 79 0.20 -12.57 6.51
N GLU A 80 1.12 -12.66 5.57
CA GLU A 80 2.45 -13.24 5.75
C GLU A 80 3.35 -12.38 6.64
N LEU A 81 3.04 -11.08 6.76
CA LEU A 81 3.77 -10.16 7.63
C LEU A 81 3.40 -10.27 9.12
N ARG A 82 2.16 -10.70 9.43
CA ARG A 82 1.66 -10.75 10.81
C ARG A 82 2.53 -11.54 11.79
N PRO A 83 3.09 -12.72 11.44
CA PRO A 83 3.99 -13.46 12.32
C PRO A 83 5.29 -12.73 12.69
N PHE A 84 5.69 -11.74 11.89
CA PHE A 84 6.90 -10.94 12.13
C PHE A 84 6.64 -9.69 12.99
N PHE A 85 5.38 -9.39 13.32
CA PHE A 85 5.06 -8.27 14.19
C PHE A 85 5.43 -8.57 15.65
N PRO A 86 5.66 -7.53 16.47
CA PRO A 86 5.78 -7.70 17.93
C PRO A 86 4.62 -8.51 18.50
N GLU A 87 4.89 -9.39 19.46
CA GLU A 87 3.90 -10.31 20.03
C GLU A 87 2.62 -9.60 20.53
N ALA A 88 2.79 -8.44 21.16
CA ALA A 88 1.67 -7.62 21.62
C ALA A 88 0.76 -7.16 20.45
N THR A 89 1.33 -6.94 19.26
CA THR A 89 0.57 -6.57 18.06
C THR A 89 -0.14 -7.77 17.45
N GLN A 90 0.50 -8.94 17.41
CA GLN A 90 -0.11 -10.15 16.86
C GLN A 90 -1.43 -10.52 17.56
N LYS A 91 -1.55 -10.21 18.86
CA LYS A 91 -2.75 -10.46 19.69
C LYS A 91 -3.86 -9.42 19.51
N ARG A 92 -3.62 -8.33 18.78
CA ARG A 92 -4.61 -7.26 18.59
C ARG A 92 -5.68 -7.67 17.58
N ALA A 93 -6.91 -7.18 17.78
CA ALA A 93 -8.00 -7.34 16.83
C ALA A 93 -7.71 -6.66 15.49
N ASP A 94 -6.97 -5.55 15.50
CA ASP A 94 -6.53 -4.81 14.32
C ASP A 94 -5.01 -4.59 14.39
N PRO A 95 -4.20 -5.59 13.97
CA PRO A 95 -2.75 -5.54 14.08
C PRO A 95 -2.10 -4.57 13.09
N PHE A 96 -2.81 -4.15 12.05
CA PHE A 96 -2.31 -3.25 11.02
C PHE A 96 -2.54 -1.77 11.32
N ARG A 97 -3.31 -1.46 12.35
CA ARG A 97 -3.65 -0.09 12.74
C ARG A 97 -2.49 0.61 13.43
N LEU A 98 -2.09 1.76 12.89
CA LEU A 98 -1.26 2.74 13.56
C LEU A 98 -2.15 3.82 14.18
N SER A 99 -2.02 4.04 15.49
CA SER A 99 -2.73 5.09 16.22
C SER A 99 -1.74 6.13 16.71
N VAL A 100 -2.02 7.39 16.43
CA VAL A 100 -1.18 8.54 16.80
C VAL A 100 -2.01 9.61 17.47
N THR A 101 -1.38 10.37 18.35
CA THR A 101 -1.96 11.55 18.98
C THR A 101 -0.97 12.70 18.87
N PHE A 102 -1.45 13.86 18.46
CA PHE A 102 -0.63 15.05 18.26
C PHE A 102 -1.42 16.33 18.49
N PRO A 103 -0.76 17.47 18.82
CA PRO A 103 -1.41 18.76 18.95
C PRO A 103 -1.99 19.24 17.61
N HIS A 104 -3.25 19.66 17.61
CA HIS A 104 -3.93 20.25 16.45
C HIS A 104 -5.00 21.24 16.94
N ASP A 105 -4.92 22.49 16.46
CA ASP A 105 -5.85 23.57 16.84
C ASP A 105 -6.04 23.71 18.38
N GLY A 106 -4.91 23.73 19.10
CA GLY A 106 -4.89 23.89 20.58
C GLY A 106 -5.41 22.70 21.37
N ARG A 107 -5.69 21.55 20.73
CA ARG A 107 -6.18 20.33 21.38
C ARG A 107 -5.41 19.10 20.91
N GLN A 108 -5.46 18.03 21.69
CA GLN A 108 -4.95 16.74 21.25
C GLN A 108 -5.94 16.10 20.26
N LEU A 109 -5.40 15.69 19.10
CA LEU A 109 -6.12 14.97 18.06
C LEU A 109 -5.57 13.55 17.94
N ALA A 110 -6.46 12.56 18.09
CA ALA A 110 -6.12 11.16 17.85
C ALA A 110 -6.56 10.74 16.44
N ILE A 111 -5.65 10.15 15.69
CA ILE A 111 -5.91 9.58 14.36
C ILE A 111 -5.44 8.12 14.32
N GLY A 112 -6.27 7.24 13.76
CA GLY A 112 -5.88 5.89 13.39
C GLY A 112 -5.82 5.75 11.87
N VAL A 113 -4.75 5.13 11.36
CA VAL A 113 -4.63 4.74 9.95
C VAL A 113 -4.45 3.23 9.84
N VAL A 114 -5.11 2.63 8.87
CA VAL A 114 -4.98 1.22 8.51
C VAL A 114 -4.72 1.20 7.01
N PRO A 115 -3.58 0.69 6.54
CA PRO A 115 -3.32 0.59 5.12
C PRO A 115 -4.29 -0.39 4.44
N ASP A 116 -4.63 -0.14 3.19
CA ASP A 116 -5.40 -1.08 2.39
C ASP A 116 -4.66 -2.42 2.22
N ARG A 117 -3.31 -2.35 2.12
CA ARG A 117 -2.39 -3.49 2.24
C ARG A 117 -1.06 -3.06 2.86
N LEU A 118 -0.50 -3.94 3.69
CA LEU A 118 0.87 -3.85 4.16
C LEU A 118 1.67 -4.95 3.46
N MET A 119 2.85 -4.63 2.96
CA MET A 119 3.68 -5.58 2.21
C MET A 119 5.16 -5.28 2.38
N SER A 120 6.00 -6.28 2.15
CA SER A 120 7.45 -6.14 2.18
C SER A 120 8.10 -6.86 0.99
N PHE A 121 9.16 -6.25 0.46
CA PHE A 121 10.10 -6.90 -0.44
C PHE A 121 11.29 -7.33 0.40
N VAL A 122 11.63 -8.61 0.36
CA VAL A 122 12.76 -9.20 1.08
C VAL A 122 13.83 -9.56 0.07
N TYR A 123 15.00 -8.95 0.19
CA TYR A 123 16.12 -9.14 -0.71
C TYR A 123 17.02 -10.30 -0.25
N PRO A 124 17.92 -10.82 -1.13
CA PRO A 124 18.79 -11.95 -0.81
C PRO A 124 19.71 -11.72 0.40
N ASP A 125 20.03 -10.47 0.71
CA ASP A 125 20.80 -10.06 1.89
C ASP A 125 19.95 -9.91 3.17
N ASN A 126 18.69 -10.34 3.13
CA ASN A 126 17.68 -10.19 4.18
C ASN A 126 17.29 -8.72 4.50
N THR A 127 17.71 -7.76 3.71
CA THR A 127 17.17 -6.40 3.84
C THR A 127 15.69 -6.39 3.41
N ARG A 128 14.92 -5.47 4.00
CA ARG A 128 13.48 -5.37 3.75
C ARG A 128 13.10 -3.95 3.38
N HIS A 129 12.35 -3.81 2.29
CA HIS A 129 11.62 -2.60 1.98
C HIS A 129 10.14 -2.82 2.30
N ASN A 130 9.62 -2.01 3.22
CA ASN A 130 8.24 -2.14 3.70
C ASN A 130 7.37 -1.05 3.08
N PHE A 131 6.15 -1.43 2.70
CA PHE A 131 5.22 -0.53 2.02
C PHE A 131 3.81 -0.64 2.60
N ALA A 132 3.19 0.51 2.82
CA ALA A 132 1.77 0.64 3.08
C ALA A 132 1.09 1.09 1.77
N LEU A 133 0.28 0.23 1.16
CA LEU A 133 -0.47 0.54 -0.05
C LEU A 133 -1.80 1.18 0.32
N GLU A 134 -2.14 2.26 -0.36
CA GLU A 134 -3.40 2.99 -0.31
C GLU A 134 -3.99 3.12 -1.70
N ILE A 135 -5.25 2.78 -1.86
CA ILE A 135 -6.00 2.96 -3.10
C ILE A 135 -6.95 4.14 -2.92
N ASP A 136 -6.78 5.15 -3.76
CA ASP A 136 -7.65 6.32 -3.78
C ASP A 136 -8.50 6.33 -5.04
N MET A 137 -9.79 6.06 -4.87
CA MET A 137 -10.78 6.04 -5.94
C MET A 137 -11.29 7.43 -6.36
N GLY A 138 -10.65 8.50 -5.89
CA GLY A 138 -11.04 9.87 -6.22
C GLY A 138 -12.27 10.39 -5.45
N THR A 139 -12.88 9.59 -4.59
CA THR A 139 -14.13 9.94 -3.89
C THR A 139 -13.91 10.72 -2.59
N ALA A 140 -12.73 10.60 -1.98
CA ALA A 140 -12.40 11.33 -0.76
C ALA A 140 -11.80 12.70 -1.09
N ASP A 141 -12.08 13.70 -0.26
CA ASP A 141 -11.42 15.00 -0.35
C ASP A 141 -9.92 14.85 -0.15
N VAL A 142 -9.11 15.55 -0.97
CA VAL A 142 -7.67 15.63 -0.71
C VAL A 142 -7.42 16.43 0.56
N TRP A 143 -8.13 17.55 0.73
CA TRP A 143 -7.99 18.43 1.87
C TRP A 143 -9.32 18.57 2.61
N SER A 144 -9.33 18.30 3.90
CA SER A 144 -10.45 18.58 4.80
C SER A 144 -9.92 19.17 6.11
N ASN A 145 -10.59 20.22 6.59
CA ASN A 145 -10.30 20.77 7.92
C ASN A 145 -10.96 19.95 9.03
N ASN A 146 -11.99 19.18 8.71
CA ASN A 146 -12.63 18.29 9.66
C ASN A 146 -11.91 16.92 9.75
N LEU A 147 -10.83 16.90 10.51
CA LEU A 147 -10.04 15.67 10.71
C LEU A 147 -10.69 14.66 11.67
N ARG A 148 -11.71 15.07 12.45
CA ARG A 148 -12.35 14.20 13.42
C ARG A 148 -13.31 13.21 12.77
N THR A 149 -14.20 13.70 11.92
CA THR A 149 -15.31 12.90 11.38
C THR A 149 -15.14 12.53 9.92
N LYS A 150 -14.43 13.38 9.12
CA LYS A 150 -14.23 13.10 7.70
C LYS A 150 -12.97 12.30 7.43
N SER A 151 -13.07 11.33 6.53
CA SER A 151 -11.92 10.71 5.88
C SER A 151 -11.42 11.65 4.78
N SER A 152 -10.11 11.84 4.69
CA SER A 152 -9.46 12.63 3.63
C SER A 152 -8.01 12.17 3.45
N ILE A 153 -7.42 12.50 2.32
CA ILE A 153 -5.99 12.24 2.07
C ILE A 153 -5.14 12.96 3.11
N ARG A 154 -5.45 14.21 3.43
CA ARG A 154 -4.78 14.96 4.51
C ARG A 154 -4.75 14.18 5.83
N LYS A 155 -5.86 13.57 6.22
CA LYS A 155 -5.95 12.78 7.46
C LYS A 155 -5.04 11.54 7.41
N LYS A 156 -5.00 10.84 6.28
CA LYS A 156 -4.08 9.71 6.05
C LYS A 156 -2.62 10.15 6.12
N LEU A 157 -2.26 11.25 5.42
CA LEU A 157 -0.92 11.83 5.45
C LEU A 157 -0.46 12.19 6.87
N LEU A 158 -1.31 12.88 7.65
CA LEU A 158 -1.04 13.19 9.06
C LEU A 158 -0.84 11.92 9.90
N GLY A 159 -1.71 10.93 9.72
CA GLY A 159 -1.62 9.68 10.45
C GLY A 159 -0.30 8.94 10.21
N TYR A 160 0.09 8.76 8.94
CA TYR A 160 1.34 8.10 8.59
C TYR A 160 2.58 8.92 8.97
N PHE A 161 2.56 10.24 8.74
CA PHE A 161 3.67 11.12 9.11
C PHE A 161 3.92 11.11 10.62
N HIS A 162 2.87 11.27 11.43
CA HIS A 162 3.02 11.20 12.88
C HIS A 162 3.36 9.78 13.37
N ALA A 163 2.87 8.73 12.71
CA ALA A 163 3.28 7.37 13.03
C ALA A 163 4.78 7.14 12.77
N PHE A 164 5.31 7.75 11.72
CA PHE A 164 6.74 7.70 11.40
C PHE A 164 7.56 8.52 12.42
N THR A 165 7.22 9.77 12.66
CA THR A 165 7.97 10.67 13.56
C THR A 165 7.92 10.21 15.02
N GLN A 166 6.80 9.61 15.45
CA GLN A 166 6.63 9.02 16.79
C GLN A 166 7.13 7.57 16.89
N ARG A 167 7.72 6.99 15.83
CA ARG A 167 8.21 5.62 15.75
C ARG A 167 7.13 4.54 16.04
N ARG A 168 5.85 4.88 15.87
CA ARG A 168 4.74 3.94 16.11
C ARG A 168 4.79 2.71 15.19
N HIS A 169 5.31 2.86 13.97
CA HIS A 169 5.54 1.75 13.04
C HIS A 169 6.55 0.74 13.58
N GLN A 170 7.56 1.16 14.33
CA GLN A 170 8.52 0.26 14.98
C GLN A 170 7.87 -0.52 16.11
N GLU A 171 7.07 0.17 16.95
CA GLU A 171 6.39 -0.46 18.09
C GLU A 171 5.28 -1.43 17.64
N VAL A 172 4.57 -1.10 16.55
CA VAL A 172 3.39 -1.86 16.10
C VAL A 172 3.76 -2.91 15.07
N TRP A 173 4.54 -2.58 14.04
CA TRP A 173 4.89 -3.49 12.95
C TRP A 173 6.29 -4.08 13.08
N GLY A 174 7.15 -3.55 13.96
CA GLY A 174 8.56 -3.93 14.06
C GLY A 174 9.42 -3.44 12.89
N PHE A 175 8.92 -2.54 12.04
CA PHE A 175 9.63 -2.05 10.88
C PHE A 175 10.58 -0.91 11.24
N HIS A 176 11.81 -0.92 10.71
CA HIS A 176 12.73 0.21 10.83
C HIS A 176 12.27 1.43 10.05
N GLY A 177 11.59 1.22 8.93
CA GLY A 177 11.02 2.25 8.09
C GLY A 177 9.99 1.67 7.13
N PHE A 178 9.21 2.54 6.50
CA PHE A 178 8.23 2.17 5.47
C PHE A 178 7.97 3.35 4.54
N ARG A 179 7.44 3.06 3.36
CA ARG A 179 6.92 4.04 2.41
C ARG A 179 5.42 3.82 2.25
N VAL A 180 4.70 4.89 1.96
CA VAL A 180 3.27 4.85 1.62
C VAL A 180 3.15 4.97 0.11
N LEU A 181 2.60 3.95 -0.53
CA LEU A 181 2.33 3.91 -1.96
C LEU A 181 0.85 4.23 -2.17
N THR A 182 0.54 5.30 -2.87
CA THR A 182 -0.84 5.66 -3.18
C THR A 182 -1.11 5.55 -4.67
N LEU A 183 -2.03 4.65 -5.06
CA LEU A 183 -2.58 4.62 -6.41
C LEU A 183 -3.81 5.49 -6.46
N THR A 184 -3.85 6.42 -7.42
CA THR A 184 -4.94 7.37 -7.58
C THR A 184 -5.40 7.47 -9.03
N VAL A 185 -6.46 8.22 -9.26
CA VAL A 185 -7.22 8.24 -10.52
C VAL A 185 -6.70 9.23 -11.55
N SER A 186 -5.79 10.17 -11.21
CA SER A 186 -5.31 11.16 -12.18
C SER A 186 -4.05 11.91 -11.72
N GLU A 187 -3.32 12.45 -12.71
CA GLU A 187 -2.15 13.31 -12.49
C GLU A 187 -2.49 14.58 -11.70
N SER A 188 -3.60 15.22 -12.00
CA SER A 188 -4.04 16.42 -11.28
C SER A 188 -4.26 16.13 -9.79
N ARG A 189 -4.73 14.92 -9.49
CA ARG A 189 -4.93 14.48 -8.12
C ARG A 189 -3.60 14.18 -7.41
N ILE A 190 -2.60 13.62 -8.10
CA ILE A 190 -1.23 13.50 -7.60
C ILE A 190 -0.68 14.86 -7.21
N GLN A 191 -0.81 15.88 -8.07
CA GLN A 191 -0.33 17.23 -7.78
C GLN A 191 -0.99 17.84 -6.54
N ASN A 192 -2.30 17.59 -6.34
CA ASN A 192 -3.00 18.03 -5.14
C ASN A 192 -2.53 17.28 -3.88
N MET A 193 -2.23 15.98 -3.99
CA MET A 193 -1.66 15.18 -2.90
C MET A 193 -0.26 15.65 -2.51
N LEU A 194 0.61 15.98 -3.49
CA LEU A 194 1.94 16.52 -3.24
C LEU A 194 1.89 17.87 -2.51
N LYS A 195 0.95 18.76 -2.90
CA LYS A 195 0.71 20.02 -2.17
C LYS A 195 0.27 19.76 -0.72
N ALA A 196 -0.67 18.81 -0.53
CA ALA A 196 -1.13 18.44 0.80
C ALA A 196 -0.01 17.80 1.64
N GLN A 197 0.81 16.93 1.04
CA GLN A 197 1.99 16.34 1.68
C GLN A 197 2.95 17.43 2.16
N LYS A 198 3.31 18.37 1.31
CA LYS A 198 4.22 19.48 1.66
C LYS A 198 3.68 20.27 2.86
N GLN A 199 2.39 20.57 2.89
CA GLN A 199 1.75 21.29 3.99
C GLN A 199 1.72 20.48 5.29
N VAL A 200 1.45 19.16 5.20
CA VAL A 200 1.37 18.26 6.36
C VAL A 200 2.75 18.01 6.97
N THR A 201 3.76 17.80 6.13
CA THR A 201 5.10 17.38 6.59
C THR A 201 6.06 18.55 6.82
N GLY A 202 5.70 19.77 6.37
CA GLY A 202 6.65 20.90 6.36
C GLY A 202 7.86 20.64 5.47
N GLY A 203 7.77 19.73 4.49
CA GLY A 203 8.88 19.31 3.64
C GLY A 203 9.76 18.21 4.24
N LEU A 204 9.47 17.74 5.45
CA LEU A 204 10.18 16.60 6.07
C LEU A 204 9.76 15.27 5.43
N ALA A 205 10.61 14.24 5.55
CA ALA A 205 10.38 12.89 5.03
C ALA A 205 9.89 12.85 3.55
N PRO A 206 10.56 13.50 2.61
CA PRO A 206 10.09 13.67 1.24
C PRO A 206 9.94 12.35 0.47
N SER A 207 10.71 11.33 0.81
CA SER A 207 10.68 9.99 0.19
C SER A 207 9.67 9.03 0.81
N MET A 208 8.93 9.45 1.84
CA MET A 208 8.00 8.57 2.54
C MET A 208 6.74 8.27 1.72
N PHE A 209 6.23 9.26 0.97
CA PHE A 209 5.00 9.14 0.21
C PHE A 209 5.29 9.11 -1.28
N LEU A 210 4.77 8.09 -1.96
CA LEU A 210 4.89 7.91 -3.40
C LEU A 210 3.49 7.74 -4.00
N TYR A 211 3.29 8.36 -5.15
CA TYR A 211 2.01 8.40 -5.85
C TYR A 211 2.16 7.90 -7.27
N SER A 212 1.16 7.19 -7.77
CA SER A 212 1.09 6.76 -9.15
C SER A 212 -0.36 6.68 -9.64
N THR A 213 -0.54 6.51 -10.95
CA THR A 213 -1.81 6.17 -11.58
C THR A 213 -1.71 4.82 -12.29
N SER A 214 -2.85 4.25 -12.64
CA SER A 214 -2.87 3.00 -13.42
C SER A 214 -2.20 3.16 -14.78
N GLU A 215 -2.30 4.33 -15.40
CA GLU A 215 -1.68 4.66 -16.69
C GLU A 215 -0.16 4.67 -16.57
N ARG A 216 0.40 5.33 -15.56
CA ARG A 216 1.86 5.33 -15.31
C ARG A 216 2.38 3.92 -15.05
N ILE A 217 1.64 3.11 -14.29
CA ILE A 217 2.02 1.72 -14.02
C ILE A 217 1.96 0.88 -15.29
N ALA A 218 0.99 1.10 -16.18
CA ALA A 218 0.90 0.40 -17.46
C ALA A 218 2.07 0.77 -18.39
N GLU A 219 2.52 2.03 -18.37
CA GLU A 219 3.59 2.54 -19.21
C GLU A 219 4.99 2.13 -18.70
N HIS A 220 5.25 2.26 -17.40
CA HIS A 220 6.59 2.15 -16.84
C HIS A 220 6.79 0.90 -15.96
N GLY A 221 5.72 0.11 -15.73
CA GLY A 221 5.74 -1.02 -14.80
C GLY A 221 5.65 -0.59 -13.32
N ILE A 222 5.00 -1.41 -12.51
CA ILE A 222 4.72 -1.08 -11.09
C ILE A 222 5.99 -1.00 -10.21
N LEU A 223 7.06 -1.72 -10.57
CA LEU A 223 8.37 -1.66 -9.88
C LEU A 223 9.29 -0.61 -10.50
N GLY A 224 9.00 -0.18 -11.73
CA GLY A 224 9.78 0.77 -12.49
C GLY A 224 9.55 2.23 -12.10
N PRO A 225 9.99 3.19 -12.95
CA PRO A 225 9.94 4.62 -12.65
C PRO A 225 8.53 5.22 -12.79
N ALA A 226 7.51 4.50 -12.33
CA ALA A 226 6.10 4.89 -12.38
C ALA A 226 5.67 5.80 -11.23
N TRP A 227 6.52 6.02 -10.23
CA TRP A 227 6.14 6.70 -9.00
C TRP A 227 6.66 8.13 -8.93
N THR A 228 5.86 8.98 -8.30
CA THR A 228 6.16 10.40 -8.02
C THR A 228 6.19 10.62 -6.52
N GLY A 229 7.18 11.34 -6.04
CA GLY A 229 7.30 11.79 -4.65
C GLY A 229 7.59 13.28 -4.56
N ALA A 230 7.77 13.80 -3.36
CA ALA A 230 8.13 15.20 -3.15
C ALA A 230 9.50 15.58 -3.78
N ASN A 231 10.35 14.59 -4.05
CA ASN A 231 11.67 14.78 -4.69
C ASN A 231 11.63 14.68 -6.23
N GLY A 232 10.46 14.53 -6.83
CA GLY A 232 10.28 14.46 -8.27
C GLY A 232 9.64 13.17 -8.78
N ASP A 233 9.64 13.01 -10.09
CA ASP A 233 9.07 11.89 -10.84
C ASP A 233 10.10 10.79 -11.10
N GLY A 234 9.62 9.67 -11.65
CA GLY A 234 10.47 8.60 -12.14
C GLY A 234 11.11 7.75 -11.03
N ILE A 235 10.45 7.61 -9.88
CA ILE A 235 10.94 6.82 -8.75
C ILE A 235 10.59 5.35 -8.97
N SER A 236 11.61 4.47 -8.87
CA SER A 236 11.46 3.02 -8.89
C SER A 236 11.34 2.47 -7.46
N LEU A 237 10.58 1.37 -7.30
CA LEU A 237 10.43 0.71 -5.99
C LEU A 237 11.61 -0.20 -5.65
N LEU A 238 12.31 -0.71 -6.65
CA LEU A 238 13.53 -1.49 -6.46
C LEU A 238 14.74 -0.56 -6.29
N PRO A 239 15.73 -0.94 -5.47
CA PRO A 239 17.00 -0.25 -5.45
C PRO A 239 17.64 -0.34 -6.85
N SER A 240 18.29 0.72 -7.28
CA SER A 240 19.18 0.66 -8.45
C SER A 240 20.20 -0.43 -8.16
N LEU A 241 20.27 -1.45 -9.02
CA LEU A 241 21.39 -2.39 -8.95
C LEU A 241 22.68 -1.57 -9.06
N PRO A 242 23.69 -1.81 -8.21
CA PRO A 242 24.98 -1.20 -8.43
C PRO A 242 25.37 -1.56 -9.86
N THR A 243 25.62 -0.55 -10.69
CA THR A 243 26.13 -0.73 -12.03
C THR A 243 27.40 -1.55 -11.87
N SER A 244 27.42 -2.79 -12.34
CA SER A 244 28.62 -3.60 -12.40
C SER A 244 29.62 -2.81 -13.26
N GLN A 245 30.56 -2.12 -12.65
CA GLN A 245 31.71 -1.65 -13.37
C GLN A 245 32.36 -2.91 -13.93
N PRO A 246 32.68 -2.95 -15.23
CA PRO A 246 33.51 -4.01 -15.77
C PRO A 246 34.78 -4.05 -14.92
N LEU A 247 35.10 -5.21 -14.35
CA LEU A 247 36.42 -5.43 -13.75
C LEU A 247 37.41 -5.26 -14.90
N GLU A 248 38.10 -4.13 -14.95
CA GLU A 248 39.29 -3.97 -15.78
C GLU A 248 40.31 -4.98 -15.25
N PHE A 249 40.49 -6.06 -15.96
CA PHE A 249 41.61 -6.96 -15.74
C PHE A 249 42.87 -6.21 -16.22
N ASP A 250 43.63 -5.68 -15.29
CA ASP A 250 45.00 -5.24 -15.54
C ASP A 250 45.77 -6.41 -16.15
N HIS A 251 46.05 -6.31 -17.43
CA HIS A 251 46.99 -7.19 -18.12
C HIS A 251 48.39 -6.94 -17.54
N VAL A 252 48.78 -7.77 -16.60
CA VAL A 252 50.19 -7.89 -16.21
C VAL A 252 50.88 -8.54 -17.43
N HIS A 253 51.63 -7.73 -18.16
CA HIS A 253 52.60 -8.23 -19.17
C HIS A 253 53.81 -8.85 -18.47
N PRO A 254 54.41 -9.92 -19.09
CA PRO A 254 55.49 -10.68 -18.53
C PRO A 254 56.82 -9.93 -18.48
#